data_afd68114eccccda9bf04c9403d824b64
#
_entry.id   afd68114eccccda9bf04c9403d824b64
#
_cell.length_a   1.000
_cell.length_b   1.000
_cell.length_c   1.000
_cell.angle_alpha   90.00
_cell.angle_beta   90.00
_cell.angle_gamma   90.00
#
_symmetry.space_group_name_H-M   'P 1'
#
loop_
_entity.id
_entity.type
_entity.pdbx_description
1 polymer ?
#
loop_
_entity_poly.entity_id
_entity_poly.type
_entity_poly.pdbx_seq_one_letter_code
_entity_poly.pdbx_strand_id
1 'polypeptide(L)'
;MLVKGIVLSKVTWLTYVKGTLVVLAVYIIALMATRDIVSDFNLVRASTRNIAKEHMPQRRTKLFVTAGIVICMITIFEYRQLRNHESMYLLFAFFAGMFLLIRFVGARYLRRAKKTPAYLPQMLNRNQLYYKSKTTAWYVLALTVLNVCAVFYFLFQVVSVTIAEKPESLYPYDFVCIADDGDDAIFDEIKTDYQAKIIEYPMVRVANADKTEQNESMQQGKRPQGQQIGISESTYRQLKKYVDPSYKEKALHLDQNGKKVYLVHQQDRSVKAQPVDWTFGKKKPFLHIGLPCEYYTLYSPSKAYPKRTIEGEEIGSLIGCFRQGKLENIVVFSDAYFKKAQGMWKYTNILTGDKIEEKTMRIDGVTIKQGPTKLVLIRADQKYQTAIEKKMKKLEKNHTYEAQYDSEVHCWYSKKTAVNDLKTEYTMKLIINTFVLLTMTISGLFLMYIKSLSEMSDKKARAKFLKCMGMRKQERVSLLKRELYYFYWLPELITIVVTAIFTAATFHARMYTHAVRIAWLKHAVWIWFMYLAIQWGFAWILGRFIIRKVEGKDE
;
A
#
# COMPACT_ATOMS: atom_id res chain seq x y z
N MET A 1 -19.04 -22.76 0.17
CA MET A 1 -19.23 -22.45 -1.26
C MET A 1 -18.31 -21.31 -1.72
N LEU A 2 -17.04 -21.34 -1.32
CA LEU A 2 -16.07 -20.22 -1.42
C LEU A 2 -14.82 -20.56 -2.25
N VAL A 3 -14.78 -21.67 -2.98
CA VAL A 3 -13.53 -22.16 -3.62
C VAL A 3 -13.75 -22.73 -5.02
N LYS A 4 -14.64 -22.14 -5.81
CA LYS A 4 -14.66 -22.41 -7.26
C LYS A 4 -14.16 -21.18 -8.02
N GLY A 5 -12.86 -21.11 -8.27
CA GLY A 5 -12.25 -20.10 -9.12
C GLY A 5 -10.88 -19.57 -8.67
N ILE A 6 -10.37 -20.02 -7.55
CA ILE A 6 -8.96 -19.72 -7.20
C ILE A 6 -8.10 -20.64 -8.06
N VAL A 7 -7.53 -20.11 -9.13
CA VAL A 7 -6.34 -20.69 -9.73
C VAL A 7 -5.26 -20.55 -8.66
N LEU A 8 -5.12 -21.58 -7.83
CA LEU A 8 -3.96 -21.74 -6.97
C LEU A 8 -2.75 -21.67 -7.90
N SER A 9 -2.06 -20.53 -7.91
CA SER A 9 -0.74 -20.45 -8.51
C SER A 9 0.01 -21.66 -7.99
N LYS A 10 0.50 -22.51 -8.90
CA LYS A 10 1.21 -23.75 -8.52
C LYS A 10 2.31 -23.34 -7.56
N VAL A 11 2.13 -23.63 -6.28
CA VAL A 11 3.13 -23.36 -5.25
C VAL A 11 4.32 -24.25 -5.62
N THR A 12 5.36 -23.62 -6.15
CA THR A 12 6.56 -24.34 -6.56
C THR A 12 7.33 -24.80 -5.33
N TRP A 13 8.05 -25.90 -5.46
CA TRP A 13 8.97 -26.39 -4.42
C TRP A 13 9.88 -25.28 -3.87
N LEU A 14 10.29 -24.38 -4.72
CA LEU A 14 11.10 -23.21 -4.34
C LEU A 14 10.39 -22.28 -3.33
N THR A 15 9.07 -22.17 -3.39
CA THR A 15 8.27 -21.37 -2.43
C THR A 15 8.28 -22.03 -1.04
N TYR A 16 8.19 -23.37 -0.99
CA TYR A 16 8.31 -24.10 0.28
C TYR A 16 9.72 -23.95 0.87
N VAL A 17 10.77 -24.06 0.05
CA VAL A 17 12.16 -23.87 0.49
C VAL A 17 12.37 -22.46 1.04
N LYS A 18 11.92 -21.41 0.33
CA LYS A 18 12.00 -20.03 0.79
C LYS A 18 11.22 -19.81 2.10
N GLY A 19 10.01 -20.36 2.21
CA GLY A 19 9.21 -20.28 3.42
C GLY A 19 9.89 -20.98 4.61
N THR A 20 10.43 -22.17 4.38
CA THR A 20 11.17 -22.93 5.41
C THR A 20 12.43 -22.18 5.86
N LEU A 21 13.17 -21.56 4.93
CA LEU A 21 14.35 -20.75 5.27
C LEU A 21 13.99 -19.53 6.12
N VAL A 22 12.89 -18.87 5.84
CA VAL A 22 12.40 -17.75 6.65
C VAL A 22 12.02 -18.23 8.06
N VAL A 23 11.28 -19.33 8.18
CA VAL A 23 10.90 -19.90 9.47
C VAL A 23 12.14 -20.32 10.25
N LEU A 24 13.12 -20.94 9.60
CA LEU A 24 14.39 -21.36 10.21
C LEU A 24 15.22 -20.17 10.66
N ALA A 25 15.26 -19.09 9.88
CA ALA A 25 15.93 -17.84 10.28
C ALA A 25 15.26 -17.20 11.50
N VAL A 26 13.91 -17.14 11.52
CA VAL A 26 13.15 -16.66 12.69
C VAL A 26 13.40 -17.55 13.90
N TYR A 27 13.44 -18.87 13.73
CA TYR A 27 13.73 -19.81 14.79
C TYR A 27 15.16 -19.65 15.33
N ILE A 28 16.16 -19.46 14.48
CA ILE A 28 17.56 -19.20 14.89
C ILE A 28 17.65 -17.88 15.66
N ILE A 29 16.98 -16.82 15.20
CA ILE A 29 16.92 -15.53 15.91
C ILE A 29 16.25 -15.71 17.28
N ALA A 30 15.16 -16.45 17.35
CA ALA A 30 14.50 -16.77 18.60
C ALA A 30 15.37 -17.60 19.54
N LEU A 31 16.11 -18.60 19.01
CA LEU A 31 17.09 -19.38 19.78
C LEU A 31 18.26 -18.51 20.28
N MET A 32 18.78 -17.61 19.44
CA MET A 32 19.83 -16.66 19.87
C MET A 32 19.34 -15.73 20.98
N ALA A 33 18.10 -15.24 20.84
CA ALA A 33 17.47 -14.39 21.87
C ALA A 33 17.19 -15.18 23.16
N THR A 34 16.79 -16.46 23.05
CA THR A 34 16.55 -17.32 24.22
C THR A 34 17.84 -17.88 24.81
N ARG A 35 18.91 -18.09 24.01
CA ARG A 35 20.21 -18.54 24.50
C ARG A 35 20.77 -17.60 25.56
N ASP A 36 20.65 -16.29 25.37
CA ASP A 36 21.05 -15.31 26.38
C ASP A 36 20.19 -15.41 27.65
N ILE A 37 18.94 -15.80 27.51
CA ILE A 37 18.02 -16.03 28.64
C ILE A 37 18.32 -17.36 29.32
N VAL A 38 18.60 -18.41 28.56
CA VAL A 38 18.84 -19.79 29.09
C VAL A 38 20.26 -19.94 29.64
N SER A 39 21.28 -19.32 29.03
CA SER A 39 22.65 -19.30 29.57
C SER A 39 22.74 -18.56 30.92
N ASP A 40 21.75 -17.70 31.18
CA ASP A 40 21.64 -16.98 32.44
C ASP A 40 20.85 -17.74 33.52
N PHE A 41 20.29 -18.91 33.20
CA PHE A 41 19.58 -19.81 34.15
C PHE A 41 20.52 -20.61 35.08
N ASN A 42 21.76 -20.21 35.23
CA ASN A 42 22.53 -20.63 36.41
C ASN A 42 21.86 -20.00 37.64
N LEU A 43 21.24 -20.81 38.49
CA LEU A 43 20.40 -20.39 39.64
C LEU A 43 21.10 -19.33 40.51
N VAL A 44 22.43 -19.41 40.67
CA VAL A 44 23.25 -18.47 41.43
C VAL A 44 23.42 -17.14 40.71
N ARG A 45 23.56 -17.14 39.37
CA ARG A 45 23.64 -15.89 38.59
C ARG A 45 22.27 -15.23 38.41
N ALA A 46 21.17 -16.00 38.32
CA ALA A 46 19.83 -15.44 38.25
C ALA A 46 19.47 -14.64 39.53
N SER A 47 19.85 -15.14 40.71
CA SER A 47 19.62 -14.43 41.97
C SER A 47 20.48 -13.18 42.12
N THR A 48 21.73 -13.22 41.65
CA THR A 48 22.67 -12.06 41.75
C THR A 48 22.46 -11.03 40.62
N ARG A 49 22.02 -11.47 39.40
CA ARG A 49 21.80 -10.57 38.28
C ARG A 49 20.53 -9.73 38.39
N ASN A 50 19.50 -10.22 39.07
CA ASN A 50 18.31 -9.43 39.39
C ASN A 50 18.63 -8.24 40.33
N ILE A 51 19.75 -8.31 41.05
CA ILE A 51 20.23 -7.23 41.91
C ILE A 51 21.28 -6.37 41.18
N ALA A 52 21.86 -6.85 40.07
CA ALA A 52 22.89 -6.12 39.33
C ALA A 52 22.29 -4.87 38.66
N LYS A 53 22.86 -3.75 38.97
CA LYS A 53 22.50 -2.45 38.38
C LYS A 53 22.96 -2.41 36.92
N GLU A 54 22.02 -2.17 36.01
CA GLU A 54 22.40 -1.91 34.63
C GLU A 54 23.19 -0.60 34.49
N HIS A 55 24.28 -0.63 33.71
CA HIS A 55 25.08 0.57 33.46
C HIS A 55 24.28 1.54 32.57
N MET A 56 23.97 2.71 33.11
CA MET A 56 23.43 3.80 32.31
C MET A 56 24.49 4.42 31.42
N PRO A 57 24.15 4.69 30.15
CA PRO A 57 25.09 5.36 29.25
C PRO A 57 25.40 6.78 29.77
N GLN A 58 26.63 7.03 30.22
CA GLN A 58 27.03 8.32 30.78
C GLN A 58 27.66 9.25 29.75
N ARG A 59 28.45 8.70 28.81
CA ARG A 59 29.18 9.47 27.81
C ARG A 59 28.41 9.64 26.51
N ARG A 60 28.55 10.77 25.83
CA ARG A 60 28.01 11.06 24.48
C ARG A 60 26.48 10.95 24.31
N THR A 61 25.71 11.08 25.41
CA THR A 61 24.23 11.00 25.32
C THR A 61 23.62 12.04 24.40
N LYS A 62 24.20 13.23 24.27
CA LYS A 62 23.73 14.25 23.33
C LYS A 62 23.88 13.77 21.88
N LEU A 63 25.04 13.20 21.56
CA LEU A 63 25.35 12.71 20.22
C LEU A 63 24.41 11.57 19.81
N PHE A 64 24.12 10.62 20.69
CA PHE A 64 23.18 9.53 20.36
C PHE A 64 21.73 10.00 20.25
N VAL A 65 21.31 11.00 21.02
CA VAL A 65 19.98 11.61 20.86
C VAL A 65 19.89 12.35 19.53
N THR A 66 20.90 13.16 19.17
CA THR A 66 20.89 13.85 17.87
C THR A 66 20.96 12.86 16.71
N ALA A 67 21.78 11.82 16.80
CA ALA A 67 21.83 10.76 15.80
C ALA A 67 20.46 10.07 15.64
N GLY A 68 19.79 9.73 16.75
CA GLY A 68 18.45 9.13 16.71
C GLY A 68 17.42 10.05 16.06
N ILE A 69 17.44 11.35 16.35
CA ILE A 69 16.55 12.33 15.70
C ILE A 69 16.85 12.41 14.21
N VAL A 70 18.11 12.53 13.83
CA VAL A 70 18.52 12.65 12.42
C VAL A 70 18.11 11.41 11.63
N ILE A 71 18.34 10.21 12.16
CA ILE A 71 17.92 8.96 11.51
C ILE A 71 16.41 8.94 11.33
N CYS A 72 15.63 9.24 12.37
CA CYS A 72 14.16 9.27 12.25
C CYS A 72 13.69 10.33 11.26
N MET A 73 14.28 11.51 11.22
CA MET A 73 13.93 12.57 10.27
C MET A 73 14.24 12.19 8.83
N ILE A 74 15.43 11.64 8.57
CA ILE A 74 15.84 11.17 7.25
C ILE A 74 14.89 10.07 6.78
N THR A 75 14.62 9.07 7.63
CA THR A 75 13.73 7.96 7.26
C THR A 75 12.30 8.40 6.97
N ILE A 76 11.75 9.36 7.73
CA ILE A 76 10.42 9.93 7.46
C ILE A 76 10.44 10.74 6.15
N PHE A 77 11.50 11.51 5.92
CA PHE A 77 11.65 12.30 4.70
C PHE A 77 11.73 11.40 3.47
N GLU A 78 12.58 10.37 3.50
CA GLU A 78 12.70 9.37 2.43
C GLU A 78 11.37 8.62 2.22
N TYR A 79 10.72 8.17 3.28
CA TYR A 79 9.41 7.51 3.20
C TYR A 79 8.36 8.39 2.53
N ARG A 80 8.40 9.70 2.77
CA ARG A 80 7.51 10.67 2.12
C ARG A 80 7.79 10.83 0.62
N GLN A 81 9.04 10.62 0.18
CA GLN A 81 9.46 10.71 -1.22
C GLN A 81 9.28 9.40 -1.98
N LEU A 82 9.31 8.26 -1.29
CA LEU A 82 9.18 6.94 -1.88
C LEU A 82 7.76 6.68 -2.34
N ARG A 83 7.64 6.34 -3.62
CA ARG A 83 6.36 6.22 -4.29
C ARG A 83 5.88 4.80 -4.47
N ASN A 84 6.75 3.87 -4.73
CA ASN A 84 6.41 2.50 -5.11
C ASN A 84 7.22 1.40 -4.45
N HIS A 85 8.25 1.73 -3.69
CA HIS A 85 9.06 0.70 -3.11
C HIS A 85 8.86 0.62 -1.60
N GLU A 86 8.36 -0.52 -1.18
CA GLU A 86 8.38 -1.00 0.19
C GLU A 86 9.85 -1.16 0.63
N SER A 87 10.50 -0.07 0.97
CA SER A 87 11.84 -0.19 1.51
C SER A 87 11.75 -0.57 2.98
N MET A 88 11.71 -1.86 3.24
CA MET A 88 11.82 -2.40 4.60
C MET A 88 13.01 -1.81 5.36
N TYR A 89 14.09 -1.45 4.66
CA TYR A 89 15.26 -0.81 5.25
C TYR A 89 14.95 0.49 5.98
N LEU A 90 14.03 1.31 5.47
CA LEU A 90 13.63 2.55 6.14
C LEU A 90 12.91 2.27 7.45
N LEU A 91 12.08 1.23 7.50
CA LEU A 91 11.40 0.85 8.71
C LEU A 91 12.39 0.37 9.78
N PHE A 92 13.36 -0.46 9.41
CA PHE A 92 14.42 -0.89 10.32
C PHE A 92 15.28 0.27 10.79
N ALA A 93 15.69 1.18 9.89
CA ALA A 93 16.44 2.37 10.24
C ALA A 93 15.65 3.29 11.20
N PHE A 94 14.36 3.47 10.95
CA PHE A 94 13.47 4.23 11.83
C PHE A 94 13.41 3.63 13.23
N PHE A 95 13.20 2.33 13.36
CA PHE A 95 13.14 1.66 14.66
C PHE A 95 14.48 1.68 15.37
N ALA A 96 15.60 1.60 14.65
CA ALA A 96 16.94 1.79 15.22
C ALA A 96 17.13 3.21 15.78
N GLY A 97 16.72 4.24 15.03
CA GLY A 97 16.70 5.63 15.49
C GLY A 97 15.82 5.80 16.73
N MET A 98 14.63 5.20 16.73
CA MET A 98 13.69 5.22 17.84
C MET A 98 14.23 4.52 19.09
N PHE A 99 14.96 3.41 18.94
CA PHE A 99 15.66 2.76 20.05
C PHE A 99 16.66 3.68 20.72
N LEU A 100 17.46 4.40 19.91
CA LEU A 100 18.40 5.40 20.43
C LEU A 100 17.65 6.49 21.22
N LEU A 101 16.54 6.98 20.69
CA LEU A 101 15.72 7.99 21.37
C LEU A 101 15.18 7.49 22.70
N ILE A 102 14.50 6.34 22.71
CA ILE A 102 13.90 5.77 23.93
C ILE A 102 14.99 5.59 25.01
N ARG A 103 16.13 5.00 24.64
CA ARG A 103 17.21 4.71 25.59
C ARG A 103 17.91 5.96 26.11
N PHE A 104 18.31 6.87 25.23
CA PHE A 104 19.17 7.99 25.62
C PHE A 104 18.38 9.22 26.10
N VAL A 105 17.16 9.45 25.58
CA VAL A 105 16.24 10.48 26.11
C VAL A 105 15.78 10.08 27.50
N GLY A 106 15.34 8.82 27.69
CA GLY A 106 14.97 8.28 28.98
C GLY A 106 16.08 8.41 30.03
N ALA A 107 17.31 8.02 29.66
CA ALA A 107 18.46 8.18 30.53
C ALA A 107 18.77 9.64 30.91
N ARG A 108 18.60 10.56 29.95
CA ARG A 108 18.81 12.01 30.18
C ARG A 108 17.73 12.60 31.06
N TYR A 109 16.48 12.21 30.81
CA TYR A 109 15.34 12.64 31.64
C TYR A 109 15.51 12.20 33.09
N LEU A 110 15.79 10.93 33.34
CA LEU A 110 15.98 10.39 34.68
C LEU A 110 17.18 11.03 35.42
N ARG A 111 18.27 11.34 34.73
CA ARG A 111 19.40 12.07 35.31
C ARG A 111 19.08 13.52 35.70
N ARG A 112 18.30 14.20 34.85
CA ARG A 112 17.85 15.58 35.19
C ARG A 112 16.86 15.55 36.34
N ALA A 113 15.94 14.59 36.33
CA ALA A 113 14.94 14.43 37.38
C ALA A 113 15.60 14.22 38.78
N LYS A 114 16.75 13.49 38.85
CA LYS A 114 17.47 13.31 40.12
C LYS A 114 17.97 14.61 40.77
N LYS A 115 18.11 15.68 39.99
CA LYS A 115 18.56 16.99 40.47
C LYS A 115 17.42 17.88 40.94
N THR A 116 16.18 17.45 40.81
CA THR A 116 15.00 18.25 41.17
C THR A 116 14.39 17.79 42.50
N PRO A 117 13.87 18.70 43.33
CA PRO A 117 13.18 18.34 44.59
C PRO A 117 12.03 17.38 44.37
N ALA A 118 11.35 17.48 43.26
CA ALA A 118 10.23 16.59 42.86
C ALA A 118 10.66 15.12 42.62
N TYR A 119 11.94 14.81 42.72
CA TYR A 119 12.43 13.44 42.64
C TYR A 119 12.15 12.61 43.87
N LEU A 120 12.27 13.21 45.06
CA LEU A 120 12.15 12.52 46.36
C LEU A 120 10.82 11.78 46.52
N PRO A 121 9.64 12.39 46.29
CA PRO A 121 8.36 11.69 46.38
C PRO A 121 8.18 10.54 45.41
N GLN A 122 8.92 10.54 44.30
CA GLN A 122 8.84 9.54 43.22
C GLN A 122 10.10 8.66 43.12
N MET A 123 11.01 8.77 44.11
CA MET A 123 12.32 8.12 44.07
C MET A 123 12.23 6.61 43.90
N LEU A 124 11.27 5.95 44.55
CA LEU A 124 11.10 4.50 44.48
C LEU A 124 10.77 4.02 43.06
N ASN A 125 9.90 4.72 42.34
CA ASN A 125 9.54 4.36 40.96
C ASN A 125 10.62 4.79 39.96
N ARG A 126 11.16 5.98 40.09
CA ARG A 126 12.18 6.52 39.17
C ARG A 126 13.51 5.78 39.26
N ASN A 127 13.89 5.33 40.46
CA ASN A 127 15.10 4.52 40.63
C ASN A 127 15.02 3.18 39.96
N GLN A 128 13.87 2.52 39.95
CA GLN A 128 13.70 1.25 39.26
C GLN A 128 13.88 1.41 37.74
N LEU A 129 13.24 2.42 37.15
CA LEU A 129 13.44 2.76 35.74
C LEU A 129 14.89 3.12 35.44
N TYR A 130 15.56 3.76 36.38
CA TYR A 130 16.99 4.12 36.26
C TYR A 130 17.88 2.89 36.22
N TYR A 131 17.69 1.92 37.12
CA TYR A 131 18.56 0.74 37.22
C TYR A 131 18.24 -0.36 36.18
N LYS A 132 17.07 -0.39 35.59
CA LYS A 132 16.64 -1.33 34.53
C LYS A 132 16.40 -0.62 33.18
N SER A 133 17.16 0.43 32.88
CA SER A 133 16.90 1.30 31.74
C SER A 133 17.09 0.62 30.39
N LYS A 134 18.04 -0.32 30.27
CA LYS A 134 18.32 -1.07 29.03
C LYS A 134 17.16 -2.03 28.73
N THR A 135 16.83 -2.87 29.70
CA THR A 135 15.74 -3.84 29.58
C THR A 135 14.38 -3.16 29.33
N THR A 136 14.13 -2.04 30.03
CA THR A 136 12.93 -1.23 29.82
C THR A 136 12.88 -0.64 28.39
N ALA A 137 14.01 -0.11 27.89
CA ALA A 137 14.05 0.46 26.55
C ALA A 137 13.77 -0.59 25.46
N TRP A 138 14.32 -1.80 25.60
CA TRP A 138 14.03 -2.91 24.68
C TRP A 138 12.56 -3.34 24.72
N TYR A 139 12.00 -3.46 25.91
CA TYR A 139 10.58 -3.79 26.07
C TYR A 139 9.67 -2.73 25.43
N VAL A 140 9.89 -1.44 25.74
CA VAL A 140 9.12 -0.34 25.18
C VAL A 140 9.24 -0.34 23.65
N LEU A 141 10.46 -0.52 23.11
CA LEU A 141 10.64 -0.61 21.67
C LEU A 141 9.89 -1.79 21.07
N ALA A 142 10.06 -3.00 21.60
CA ALA A 142 9.43 -4.21 21.07
C ALA A 142 7.90 -4.08 21.06
N LEU A 143 7.31 -3.62 22.17
CA LEU A 143 5.86 -3.41 22.24
C LEU A 143 5.40 -2.31 21.28
N THR A 144 6.14 -1.21 21.18
CA THR A 144 5.83 -0.14 20.23
C THR A 144 5.90 -0.63 18.78
N VAL A 145 6.91 -1.44 18.43
CA VAL A 145 7.05 -2.02 17.08
C VAL A 145 5.83 -2.90 16.76
N LEU A 146 5.46 -3.80 17.68
CA LEU A 146 4.28 -4.65 17.49
C LEU A 146 2.99 -3.83 17.33
N ASN A 147 2.80 -2.83 18.17
CA ASN A 147 1.63 -1.96 18.13
C ASN A 147 1.59 -1.10 16.85
N VAL A 148 2.73 -0.51 16.44
CA VAL A 148 2.82 0.25 15.17
C VAL A 148 2.55 -0.65 13.98
N CYS A 149 3.14 -1.85 13.93
CA CYS A 149 2.89 -2.80 12.85
C CYS A 149 1.42 -3.23 12.83
N ALA A 150 0.82 -3.55 13.99
CA ALA A 150 -0.57 -3.94 14.07
C ALA A 150 -1.51 -2.80 13.62
N VAL A 151 -1.36 -1.62 14.22
CA VAL A 151 -2.29 -0.51 14.02
C VAL A 151 -2.08 0.15 12.66
N PHE A 152 -0.85 0.52 12.31
CA PHE A 152 -0.56 1.26 11.07
C PHE A 152 -0.84 0.42 9.83
N TYR A 153 -0.30 -0.80 9.78
CA TYR A 153 -0.48 -1.69 8.63
C TYR A 153 -1.95 -2.08 8.45
N PHE A 154 -2.60 -2.51 9.53
CA PHE A 154 -4.00 -2.90 9.49
C PHE A 154 -4.91 -1.74 9.09
N LEU A 155 -4.70 -0.55 9.66
CA LEU A 155 -5.48 0.63 9.31
C LEU A 155 -5.41 0.94 7.81
N PHE A 156 -4.21 0.94 7.23
CA PHE A 156 -4.08 1.22 5.81
C PHE A 156 -4.74 0.18 4.92
N GLN A 157 -4.70 -1.08 5.29
CA GLN A 157 -5.29 -2.14 4.49
C GLN A 157 -6.81 -2.22 4.64
N VAL A 158 -7.31 -2.23 5.87
CA VAL A 158 -8.76 -2.37 6.13
C VAL A 158 -9.52 -1.11 5.75
N VAL A 159 -9.04 0.05 6.16
CA VAL A 159 -9.72 1.31 5.82
C VAL A 159 -9.72 1.51 4.31
N SER A 160 -8.63 1.13 3.61
CA SER A 160 -8.61 1.22 2.16
C SER A 160 -9.67 0.36 1.47
N VAL A 161 -10.03 -0.78 2.03
CA VAL A 161 -11.12 -1.62 1.51
C VAL A 161 -12.50 -1.06 1.87
N THR A 162 -12.65 -0.50 3.07
CA THR A 162 -13.95 0.01 3.54
C THR A 162 -14.38 1.31 2.89
N ILE A 163 -13.43 2.16 2.44
CA ILE A 163 -13.75 3.40 1.72
C ILE A 163 -13.77 3.21 0.19
N ALA A 164 -13.36 2.05 -0.32
CA ALA A 164 -13.39 1.76 -1.75
C ALA A 164 -14.80 1.92 -2.33
N GLU A 165 -14.89 2.40 -3.56
CA GLU A 165 -16.14 2.40 -4.30
C GLU A 165 -16.62 0.96 -4.49
N LYS A 166 -17.94 0.77 -4.59
CA LYS A 166 -18.50 -0.56 -4.86
C LYS A 166 -17.94 -1.09 -6.17
N PRO A 167 -17.41 -2.33 -6.20
CA PRO A 167 -16.81 -2.87 -7.43
C PRO A 167 -17.71 -2.77 -8.66
N GLU A 168 -19.03 -2.89 -8.48
CA GLU A 168 -20.01 -2.80 -9.56
C GLU A 168 -20.08 -1.40 -10.20
N SER A 169 -19.81 -0.34 -9.42
CA SER A 169 -19.85 1.04 -9.93
C SER A 169 -18.60 1.42 -10.71
N LEU A 170 -17.51 0.67 -10.55
CA LEU A 170 -16.28 0.90 -11.26
C LEU A 170 -16.31 0.42 -12.72
N TYR A 171 -17.33 -0.33 -13.12
CA TYR A 171 -17.48 -0.88 -14.46
C TYR A 171 -18.85 -0.54 -15.03
N PRO A 172 -18.96 0.57 -15.80
CA PRO A 172 -20.24 1.04 -16.33
C PRO A 172 -20.81 0.17 -17.45
N TYR A 173 -19.97 -0.67 -18.10
CA TYR A 173 -20.35 -1.55 -19.20
C TYR A 173 -20.07 -3.01 -18.83
N ASP A 174 -20.86 -3.93 -19.42
CA ASP A 174 -20.71 -5.37 -19.15
C ASP A 174 -19.49 -5.95 -19.85
N PHE A 175 -19.20 -5.46 -21.07
CA PHE A 175 -17.98 -5.75 -21.80
C PHE A 175 -17.39 -4.47 -22.39
N VAL A 176 -16.08 -4.39 -22.38
CA VAL A 176 -15.30 -3.35 -23.07
C VAL A 176 -14.36 -4.06 -24.02
N CYS A 177 -14.44 -3.73 -25.29
CA CYS A 177 -13.65 -4.38 -26.34
C CYS A 177 -12.87 -3.32 -27.10
N ILE A 178 -11.70 -3.73 -27.54
CA ILE A 178 -10.80 -2.95 -28.38
C ILE A 178 -10.67 -3.76 -29.68
N ALA A 179 -11.20 -3.23 -30.76
CA ALA A 179 -11.46 -3.97 -31.98
C ALA A 179 -10.99 -3.24 -33.23
N ASP A 180 -10.92 -3.96 -34.32
CA ASP A 180 -10.70 -3.42 -35.65
C ASP A 180 -11.94 -3.62 -36.56
N ASP A 181 -11.86 -3.17 -37.79
CA ASP A 181 -12.99 -3.29 -38.73
C ASP A 181 -13.26 -4.74 -39.13
N GLY A 182 -12.32 -5.67 -38.95
CA GLY A 182 -12.50 -7.09 -39.21
C GLY A 182 -13.37 -7.82 -38.20
N ASP A 183 -13.64 -7.19 -37.07
CA ASP A 183 -14.40 -7.80 -35.98
C ASP A 183 -15.90 -7.48 -36.01
N ASP A 184 -16.35 -6.62 -36.92
CA ASP A 184 -17.74 -6.14 -37.00
C ASP A 184 -18.76 -7.27 -37.03
N ALA A 185 -18.48 -8.35 -37.77
CA ALA A 185 -19.35 -9.51 -37.86
C ALA A 185 -19.67 -10.15 -36.48
N ILE A 186 -18.71 -10.15 -35.57
CA ILE A 186 -18.88 -10.70 -34.20
C ILE A 186 -19.82 -9.80 -33.39
N PHE A 187 -19.68 -8.48 -33.53
CA PHE A 187 -20.53 -7.51 -32.82
C PHE A 187 -21.96 -7.48 -33.38
N ASP A 188 -22.12 -7.62 -34.67
CA ASP A 188 -23.43 -7.75 -35.31
C ASP A 188 -24.16 -9.02 -34.85
N GLU A 189 -23.47 -10.16 -34.77
CA GLU A 189 -24.03 -11.38 -34.18
C GLU A 189 -24.45 -11.15 -32.70
N ILE A 190 -23.62 -10.50 -31.90
CA ILE A 190 -23.94 -10.23 -30.49
C ILE A 190 -25.15 -9.32 -30.37
N LYS A 191 -25.25 -8.31 -31.22
CA LYS A 191 -26.37 -7.38 -31.24
C LYS A 191 -27.69 -8.09 -31.62
N THR A 192 -27.65 -8.97 -32.62
CA THR A 192 -28.82 -9.67 -33.15
C THR A 192 -29.24 -10.81 -32.23
N ASP A 193 -28.32 -11.69 -31.82
CA ASP A 193 -28.65 -12.92 -31.07
C ASP A 193 -29.00 -12.63 -29.61
N TYR A 194 -28.40 -11.60 -29.00
CA TYR A 194 -28.56 -11.33 -27.57
C TYR A 194 -29.21 -9.98 -27.26
N GLN A 195 -29.68 -9.25 -28.27
CA GLN A 195 -30.29 -7.92 -28.10
C GLN A 195 -29.41 -6.97 -27.27
N ALA A 196 -28.10 -7.11 -27.39
CA ALA A 196 -27.14 -6.33 -26.66
C ALA A 196 -27.08 -4.89 -27.19
N LYS A 197 -27.00 -3.92 -26.29
CA LYS A 197 -26.74 -2.52 -26.65
C LYS A 197 -25.25 -2.33 -26.86
N ILE A 198 -24.86 -2.10 -28.12
CA ILE A 198 -23.48 -1.87 -28.51
C ILE A 198 -23.30 -0.39 -28.85
N ILE A 199 -22.23 0.23 -28.32
CA ILE A 199 -21.83 1.60 -28.60
C ILE A 199 -20.39 1.56 -29.04
N GLU A 200 -20.11 2.11 -30.21
CA GLU A 200 -18.77 2.13 -30.79
C GLU A 200 -18.23 3.56 -30.83
N TYR A 201 -16.97 3.70 -30.47
CA TYR A 201 -16.25 4.96 -30.56
C TYR A 201 -14.92 4.75 -31.28
N PRO A 202 -14.51 5.71 -32.12
CA PRO A 202 -13.20 5.66 -32.72
C PRO A 202 -12.12 5.87 -31.63
N MET A 203 -11.04 5.09 -31.73
CA MET A 203 -9.90 5.17 -30.82
C MET A 203 -8.57 5.05 -31.53
N VAL A 204 -7.50 5.43 -30.84
CA VAL A 204 -6.13 5.14 -31.21
C VAL A 204 -5.39 4.59 -29.98
N ARG A 205 -4.39 3.76 -30.19
CA ARG A 205 -3.49 3.36 -29.10
C ARG A 205 -2.48 4.46 -28.82
N VAL A 206 -2.20 4.64 -27.55
CA VAL A 206 -1.26 5.65 -27.05
C VAL A 206 -0.28 4.98 -26.09
N ALA A 207 0.98 5.30 -26.24
CA ALA A 207 2.04 4.84 -25.36
C ALA A 207 2.82 6.01 -24.79
N ASN A 208 3.45 5.79 -23.65
CA ASN A 208 4.32 6.77 -23.02
C ASN A 208 5.71 6.17 -22.79
N ALA A 209 6.74 6.95 -23.05
CA ALA A 209 8.10 6.62 -22.63
C ALA A 209 8.89 7.90 -22.40
N ASP A 210 9.54 8.00 -21.29
CA ASP A 210 10.48 9.06 -20.96
C ASP A 210 11.91 8.62 -21.30
N LYS A 211 12.83 9.56 -21.51
CA LYS A 211 14.26 9.25 -21.80
C LYS A 211 14.93 8.42 -20.70
N THR A 212 14.48 8.55 -19.47
CA THR A 212 14.98 7.76 -18.33
C THR A 212 14.52 6.31 -18.35
N GLU A 213 13.39 6.01 -18.98
CA GLU A 213 12.85 4.65 -19.11
C GLU A 213 13.41 3.91 -20.34
N GLN A 214 14.06 4.64 -21.24
CA GLN A 214 14.69 4.05 -22.44
C GLN A 214 15.74 3.00 -22.11
N ASN A 215 16.49 3.16 -21.02
CA ASN A 215 17.53 2.20 -20.62
C ASN A 215 16.95 0.87 -20.13
N GLU A 216 15.75 0.88 -19.52
CA GLU A 216 15.07 -0.34 -19.07
C GLU A 216 14.21 -0.95 -20.19
N SER A 217 13.57 -0.13 -21.00
CA SER A 217 12.71 -0.61 -22.10
C SER A 217 13.49 -1.10 -23.33
N MET A 218 14.75 -0.70 -23.53
CA MET A 218 15.63 -1.31 -24.53
C MET A 218 15.88 -2.79 -24.28
N GLN A 219 15.80 -3.24 -23.02
CA GLN A 219 15.92 -4.67 -22.69
C GLN A 219 14.59 -5.42 -22.82
N GLN A 220 13.44 -4.73 -22.82
CA GLN A 220 12.11 -5.35 -22.84
C GLN A 220 11.40 -5.30 -24.21
N GLY A 221 12.03 -4.75 -25.21
CA GLY A 221 11.41 -4.57 -26.53
C GLY A 221 10.41 -3.40 -26.56
N LYS A 222 10.18 -2.85 -27.72
CA LYS A 222 9.14 -1.84 -27.98
C LYS A 222 7.78 -2.41 -27.56
N ARG A 223 6.95 -1.60 -26.92
CA ARG A 223 5.52 -1.89 -26.77
C ARG A 223 4.76 -1.16 -27.88
N PRO A 224 4.73 -1.70 -29.10
CA PRO A 224 4.18 -1.00 -30.26
C PRO A 224 2.67 -0.76 -30.15
N GLN A 225 2.01 -1.52 -29.30
CA GLN A 225 0.55 -1.47 -29.14
C GLN A 225 0.09 -0.29 -28.29
N GLY A 226 0.94 0.26 -27.40
CA GLY A 226 0.52 1.18 -26.38
C GLY A 226 -0.40 0.51 -25.34
N GLN A 227 -0.47 1.08 -24.16
CA GLN A 227 -1.31 0.57 -23.06
C GLN A 227 -2.51 1.46 -22.79
N GLN A 228 -2.60 2.60 -23.47
CA GLN A 228 -3.61 3.62 -23.19
C GLN A 228 -4.49 3.82 -24.41
N ILE A 229 -5.69 4.34 -24.16
CA ILE A 229 -6.66 4.62 -25.20
C ILE A 229 -6.69 6.12 -25.47
N GLY A 230 -6.38 6.53 -26.71
CA GLY A 230 -6.56 7.89 -27.18
C GLY A 230 -7.95 8.07 -27.77
N ILE A 231 -8.69 9.10 -27.34
CA ILE A 231 -10.00 9.48 -27.85
C ILE A 231 -10.07 10.97 -28.15
N SER A 232 -11.12 11.35 -28.90
CA SER A 232 -11.43 12.76 -29.15
C SER A 232 -12.12 13.42 -27.96
N GLU A 233 -12.08 14.75 -27.89
CA GLU A 233 -12.80 15.53 -26.88
C GLU A 233 -14.32 15.31 -26.98
N SER A 234 -14.87 15.20 -28.17
CA SER A 234 -16.29 14.92 -28.39
C SER A 234 -16.66 13.53 -27.85
N THR A 235 -15.86 12.49 -28.09
CA THR A 235 -16.05 11.16 -27.53
C THR A 235 -15.98 11.17 -26.00
N TYR A 236 -14.99 11.88 -25.43
CA TYR A 236 -14.89 12.02 -23.98
C TYR A 236 -16.15 12.63 -23.36
N ARG A 237 -16.68 13.71 -23.95
CA ARG A 237 -17.91 14.34 -23.47
C ARG A 237 -19.11 13.41 -23.51
N GLN A 238 -19.26 12.60 -24.56
CA GLN A 238 -20.31 11.61 -24.67
C GLN A 238 -20.20 10.53 -23.61
N LEU A 239 -19.00 9.95 -23.43
CA LEU A 239 -18.73 8.96 -22.39
C LEU A 239 -19.00 9.53 -20.99
N LYS A 240 -18.56 10.76 -20.74
CA LYS A 240 -18.75 11.42 -19.45
C LYS A 240 -20.23 11.65 -19.14
N LYS A 241 -20.98 12.16 -20.10
CA LYS A 241 -22.43 12.37 -19.96
C LYS A 241 -23.19 11.07 -19.76
N TYR A 242 -22.71 9.98 -20.34
CA TYR A 242 -23.31 8.67 -20.18
C TYR A 242 -23.12 8.10 -18.77
N VAL A 243 -21.93 8.26 -18.20
CA VAL A 243 -21.59 7.80 -16.83
C VAL A 243 -22.16 8.74 -15.77
N ASP A 244 -22.15 10.03 -16.03
CA ASP A 244 -22.67 11.07 -15.14
C ASP A 244 -23.64 11.99 -15.89
N PRO A 245 -24.95 11.70 -15.86
CA PRO A 245 -25.96 12.53 -16.52
C PRO A 245 -26.00 13.99 -16.01
N SER A 246 -25.48 14.25 -14.82
CA SER A 246 -25.40 15.59 -14.23
C SER A 246 -24.17 16.39 -14.70
N TYR A 247 -23.31 15.78 -15.49
CA TYR A 247 -22.09 16.41 -15.98
C TYR A 247 -22.37 17.66 -16.78
N LYS A 248 -21.79 18.77 -16.32
CA LYS A 248 -21.80 20.05 -17.06
C LYS A 248 -20.54 20.10 -17.93
N GLU A 249 -20.72 20.32 -19.20
CA GLU A 249 -19.63 20.41 -20.15
C GLU A 249 -18.65 21.53 -19.76
N LYS A 250 -17.38 21.17 -19.65
CA LYS A 250 -16.28 22.10 -19.44
C LYS A 250 -15.42 22.13 -20.70
N ALA A 251 -14.99 23.31 -21.09
CA ALA A 251 -13.99 23.44 -22.14
C ALA A 251 -12.64 22.87 -21.62
N LEU A 252 -12.06 21.94 -22.36
CA LEU A 252 -10.78 21.33 -21.98
C LEU A 252 -9.58 22.10 -22.48
N HIS A 253 -9.78 23.19 -23.25
CA HIS A 253 -8.75 24.08 -23.82
C HIS A 253 -7.60 23.33 -24.54
N LEU A 254 -7.95 22.25 -25.25
CA LEU A 254 -7.02 21.44 -26.02
C LEU A 254 -6.65 22.15 -27.33
N ASP A 255 -5.41 22.00 -27.76
CA ASP A 255 -4.93 22.63 -29.00
C ASP A 255 -5.12 21.73 -30.22
N GLN A 256 -5.23 22.32 -31.40
CA GLN A 256 -5.44 21.60 -32.65
C GLN A 256 -4.23 20.77 -33.10
N ASN A 257 -3.04 21.08 -32.54
CA ASN A 257 -1.79 20.40 -32.89
C ASN A 257 -1.45 19.22 -31.98
N GLY A 258 -2.30 18.92 -31.00
CA GLY A 258 -2.10 17.85 -30.03
C GLY A 258 -0.97 18.07 -29.04
N LYS A 259 -0.50 19.31 -28.87
CA LYS A 259 0.53 19.63 -27.85
C LYS A 259 -0.02 19.59 -26.43
N LYS A 260 -1.34 19.74 -26.29
CA LYS A 260 -2.06 19.69 -25.02
C LYS A 260 -2.94 18.45 -24.97
N VAL A 261 -2.94 17.75 -23.82
CA VAL A 261 -3.74 16.57 -23.59
C VAL A 261 -4.47 16.66 -22.26
N TYR A 262 -5.61 15.98 -22.16
CA TYR A 262 -6.34 15.79 -20.92
C TYR A 262 -6.30 14.31 -20.56
N LEU A 263 -6.07 13.98 -19.29
CA LEU A 263 -5.87 12.62 -18.84
C LEU A 263 -7.04 12.16 -17.97
N VAL A 264 -7.53 10.94 -18.23
CA VAL A 264 -8.53 10.28 -17.38
C VAL A 264 -7.92 9.01 -16.84
N HIS A 265 -7.64 9.02 -15.56
CA HIS A 265 -7.12 7.88 -14.84
C HIS A 265 -8.30 6.98 -14.44
N GLN A 266 -8.39 5.80 -15.04
CA GLN A 266 -9.47 4.84 -14.80
C GLN A 266 -9.27 4.14 -13.45
N GLN A 267 -9.55 4.86 -12.36
CA GLN A 267 -9.30 4.39 -10.99
C GLN A 267 -10.50 4.67 -10.08
N ASP A 268 -10.56 3.94 -8.98
CA ASP A 268 -11.43 4.22 -7.86
C ASP A 268 -11.09 5.60 -7.26
N ARG A 269 -12.07 6.49 -7.16
CA ARG A 269 -11.89 7.87 -6.65
C ARG A 269 -11.56 7.91 -5.17
N SER A 270 -11.92 6.88 -4.42
CA SER A 270 -11.93 6.94 -2.96
C SER A 270 -10.59 6.64 -2.32
N VAL A 271 -9.79 5.72 -2.85
CA VAL A 271 -8.72 5.13 -2.04
C VAL A 271 -7.37 5.08 -2.70
N LYS A 272 -7.36 4.77 -3.97
CA LYS A 272 -6.14 4.41 -4.69
C LYS A 272 -5.94 5.24 -5.93
N ALA A 273 -6.44 6.44 -5.92
CA ALA A 273 -6.04 7.40 -6.91
C ALA A 273 -4.53 7.57 -6.83
N GLN A 274 -3.82 6.52 -7.16
CA GLN A 274 -2.39 6.65 -7.42
C GLN A 274 -2.31 7.31 -8.79
N PRO A 275 -1.60 8.42 -8.90
CA PRO A 275 -1.20 8.89 -10.20
C PRO A 275 -0.63 7.68 -10.93
N VAL A 276 -1.08 7.47 -12.15
CA VAL A 276 -0.53 6.44 -13.02
C VAL A 276 0.98 6.69 -13.15
N ASP A 277 1.76 5.66 -13.41
CA ASP A 277 3.23 5.70 -13.43
C ASP A 277 3.84 6.87 -14.25
N TRP A 278 3.08 7.44 -15.17
CA TRP A 278 3.48 8.58 -16.01
C TRP A 278 3.40 9.94 -15.32
N THR A 279 2.54 10.09 -14.28
CA THR A 279 2.44 11.34 -13.50
C THR A 279 3.11 11.21 -12.14
N PHE A 280 3.82 10.10 -11.91
CA PHE A 280 4.43 9.80 -10.64
C PHE A 280 5.34 10.92 -10.16
N GLY A 281 4.91 11.47 -9.09
CA GLY A 281 5.57 12.10 -8.05
C GLY A 281 6.01 13.50 -8.13
N LYS A 282 6.19 14.09 -9.12
CA LYS A 282 6.17 15.54 -9.28
C LYS A 282 5.04 15.79 -10.25
N LYS A 283 4.14 16.71 -9.99
CA LYS A 283 3.23 17.22 -11.00
C LYS A 283 4.08 17.62 -12.19
N LYS A 284 4.33 16.65 -13.07
CA LYS A 284 5.01 16.95 -14.32
C LYS A 284 3.99 17.70 -15.15
N PRO A 285 4.24 18.94 -15.55
CA PRO A 285 3.30 19.68 -16.38
C PRO A 285 3.22 19.14 -17.80
N PHE A 286 4.01 18.11 -18.12
CA PHE A 286 4.10 17.50 -19.43
C PHE A 286 4.38 16.00 -19.34
N LEU A 287 4.02 15.27 -20.40
CA LEU A 287 4.35 13.88 -20.62
C LEU A 287 5.00 13.70 -21.98
N HIS A 288 5.83 12.68 -22.10
CA HIS A 288 6.26 12.13 -23.38
C HIS A 288 5.29 11.01 -23.77
N ILE A 289 4.27 11.35 -24.55
CA ILE A 289 3.18 10.45 -24.90
C ILE A 289 2.77 10.64 -26.35
N GLY A 290 2.50 9.55 -27.05
CA GLY A 290 2.10 9.60 -28.44
C GLY A 290 1.65 8.24 -28.98
N LEU A 291 1.35 8.21 -30.27
CA LEU A 291 1.09 6.98 -30.99
C LEU A 291 2.35 6.12 -31.05
N PRO A 292 2.25 4.78 -31.06
CA PRO A 292 3.42 3.91 -31.22
C PRO A 292 4.30 4.25 -32.41
N CYS A 293 3.71 4.71 -33.52
CA CYS A 293 4.46 5.13 -34.71
C CYS A 293 5.21 6.46 -34.57
N GLU A 294 4.95 7.23 -33.54
CA GLU A 294 5.68 8.47 -33.22
C GLU A 294 6.96 8.19 -32.43
N TYR A 295 7.15 6.97 -31.92
CA TYR A 295 8.34 6.56 -31.20
C TYR A 295 9.42 6.15 -32.21
N TYR A 296 10.46 6.92 -32.28
CA TYR A 296 11.57 6.64 -33.22
C TYR A 296 12.44 5.47 -32.77
N THR A 297 12.70 4.63 -33.73
CA THR A 297 13.37 3.34 -33.74
C THR A 297 14.68 3.22 -32.94
N LEU A 298 15.05 1.95 -32.71
CA LEU A 298 16.26 1.36 -32.13
C LEU A 298 17.60 2.04 -32.45
N TYR A 299 17.69 2.83 -33.53
CA TYR A 299 18.92 3.43 -34.00
C TYR A 299 19.15 4.88 -33.59
N SER A 300 18.26 5.47 -32.82
CA SER A 300 18.43 6.84 -32.34
C SER A 300 18.17 6.95 -30.83
N PRO A 301 19.18 6.82 -29.98
CA PRO A 301 19.05 6.81 -28.54
C PRO A 301 18.55 8.15 -27.93
N SER A 302 18.34 9.16 -28.76
CA SER A 302 17.93 10.51 -28.29
C SER A 302 16.45 10.84 -28.45
N LYS A 303 15.62 9.91 -28.96
CA LYS A 303 14.21 10.22 -29.27
C LYS A 303 13.25 9.53 -28.33
N ALA A 304 12.37 10.34 -27.75
CA ALA A 304 11.23 9.93 -26.93
C ALA A 304 9.93 10.28 -27.68
N TYR A 305 8.79 9.81 -27.16
CA TYR A 305 7.50 10.29 -27.66
C TYR A 305 7.40 11.82 -27.60
N PRO A 306 6.54 12.42 -28.42
CA PRO A 306 6.33 13.87 -28.39
C PRO A 306 6.03 14.39 -26.99
N LYS A 307 6.62 15.53 -26.63
CA LYS A 307 6.33 16.21 -25.38
C LYS A 307 4.98 16.90 -25.48
N ARG A 308 4.04 16.51 -24.60
CA ARG A 308 2.70 17.10 -24.54
C ARG A 308 2.43 17.69 -23.15
N THR A 309 1.83 18.86 -23.11
CA THR A 309 1.45 19.51 -21.86
C THR A 309 0.15 18.92 -21.35
N ILE A 310 0.08 18.64 -20.05
CA ILE A 310 -1.13 18.18 -19.39
C ILE A 310 -1.97 19.42 -19.05
N GLU A 311 -3.09 19.61 -19.75
CA GLU A 311 -4.02 20.72 -19.48
C GLU A 311 -4.87 20.46 -18.25
N GLY A 312 -5.19 19.19 -18.01
CA GLY A 312 -5.89 18.73 -16.82
C GLY A 312 -5.93 17.24 -16.72
N GLU A 313 -6.27 16.77 -15.53
CA GLU A 313 -6.41 15.35 -15.23
C GLU A 313 -7.59 15.10 -14.30
N GLU A 314 -8.23 13.97 -14.45
CA GLU A 314 -9.26 13.48 -13.54
C GLU A 314 -9.10 12.01 -13.22
N ILE A 315 -9.69 11.61 -12.10
CA ILE A 315 -9.78 10.23 -11.67
C ILE A 315 -11.23 9.80 -11.72
N GLY A 316 -11.49 8.67 -12.34
CA GLY A 316 -12.84 8.12 -12.43
C GLY A 316 -12.93 7.01 -13.47
N SER A 317 -14.01 6.26 -13.43
CA SER A 317 -14.25 5.18 -14.39
C SER A 317 -15.17 5.66 -15.51
N LEU A 318 -14.64 5.84 -16.71
CA LEU A 318 -15.45 6.09 -17.90
C LEU A 318 -15.79 4.79 -18.63
N ILE A 319 -14.85 3.86 -18.72
CA ILE A 319 -15.06 2.57 -19.38
C ILE A 319 -14.88 1.38 -18.43
N GLY A 320 -14.02 1.52 -17.42
CA GLY A 320 -13.74 0.50 -16.40
C GLY A 320 -12.37 0.68 -15.76
N CYS A 321 -12.24 0.28 -14.50
CA CYS A 321 -10.98 0.38 -13.75
C CYS A 321 -10.13 -0.90 -13.91
N PHE A 322 -9.71 -1.22 -15.11
CA PHE A 322 -8.95 -2.43 -15.39
C PHE A 322 -7.56 -2.38 -14.76
N ARG A 323 -7.18 -3.45 -14.07
CA ARG A 323 -5.94 -3.52 -13.30
C ARG A 323 -5.73 -2.31 -12.37
N GLN A 324 -6.81 -1.85 -11.74
CA GLN A 324 -6.77 -0.71 -10.82
C GLN A 324 -6.19 0.56 -11.46
N GLY A 325 -6.49 0.78 -12.74
CA GLY A 325 -6.05 1.95 -13.50
C GLY A 325 -4.63 1.87 -14.07
N LYS A 326 -4.02 0.71 -14.07
CA LYS A 326 -2.73 0.51 -14.77
C LYS A 326 -2.90 0.34 -16.27
N LEU A 327 -4.07 -0.16 -16.70
CA LEU A 327 -4.38 -0.42 -18.10
C LEU A 327 -5.58 0.40 -18.54
N GLU A 328 -5.62 0.68 -19.83
CA GLU A 328 -6.74 1.29 -20.52
C GLU A 328 -7.14 2.67 -19.95
N ASN A 329 -6.16 3.45 -19.47
CA ASN A 329 -6.41 4.85 -19.16
C ASN A 329 -6.68 5.64 -20.43
N ILE A 330 -7.37 6.75 -20.29
CA ILE A 330 -7.82 7.53 -21.45
C ILE A 330 -6.98 8.81 -21.57
N VAL A 331 -6.51 9.04 -22.78
CA VAL A 331 -5.86 10.29 -23.20
C VAL A 331 -6.79 10.99 -24.16
N VAL A 332 -7.22 12.19 -23.80
CA VAL A 332 -8.14 12.99 -24.61
C VAL A 332 -7.36 13.98 -25.44
N PHE A 333 -7.60 13.97 -26.73
CA PHE A 333 -7.06 14.91 -27.70
C PHE A 333 -8.17 15.82 -28.23
N SER A 334 -7.81 16.98 -28.77
CA SER A 334 -8.77 17.79 -29.54
C SER A 334 -9.30 16.99 -30.74
N ASP A 335 -10.53 17.26 -31.16
CA ASP A 335 -11.15 16.56 -32.29
C ASP A 335 -10.32 16.70 -33.60
N ALA A 336 -9.73 17.88 -33.81
CA ALA A 336 -8.88 18.14 -34.97
C ALA A 336 -7.60 17.28 -34.99
N TYR A 337 -6.89 17.21 -33.86
CA TYR A 337 -5.70 16.37 -33.76
C TYR A 337 -6.05 14.90 -33.80
N PHE A 338 -7.14 14.49 -33.14
CA PHE A 338 -7.57 13.10 -33.09
C PHE A 338 -7.83 12.54 -34.50
N LYS A 339 -8.48 13.30 -35.38
CA LYS A 339 -8.69 12.92 -36.79
C LYS A 339 -7.36 12.67 -37.51
N LYS A 340 -6.36 13.51 -37.26
CA LYS A 340 -5.01 13.33 -37.80
C LYS A 340 -4.35 12.08 -37.21
N ALA A 341 -4.49 11.87 -35.90
CA ALA A 341 -3.95 10.72 -35.19
C ALA A 341 -4.54 9.39 -35.70
N GLN A 342 -5.84 9.33 -36.00
CA GLN A 342 -6.47 8.17 -36.64
C GLN A 342 -5.86 7.85 -37.99
N GLY A 343 -5.63 8.86 -38.82
CA GLY A 343 -4.95 8.68 -40.11
C GLY A 343 -3.55 8.09 -39.95
N MET A 344 -2.76 8.60 -38.98
CA MET A 344 -1.43 8.05 -38.69
C MET A 344 -1.51 6.62 -38.13
N TRP A 345 -2.47 6.35 -37.25
CA TRP A 345 -2.65 5.04 -36.62
C TRP A 345 -3.02 3.95 -37.62
N LYS A 346 -3.85 4.25 -38.58
CA LYS A 346 -4.25 3.34 -39.67
C LYS A 346 -3.04 2.78 -40.43
N TYR A 347 -1.96 3.56 -40.55
CA TYR A 347 -0.73 3.19 -41.22
C TYR A 347 0.39 2.81 -40.25
N THR A 348 0.04 2.21 -39.11
CA THR A 348 1.01 1.73 -38.14
C THR A 348 0.97 0.21 -38.08
N ASN A 349 2.16 -0.43 -38.24
CA ASN A 349 2.26 -1.85 -37.97
C ASN A 349 2.27 -2.10 -36.48
N ILE A 350 1.25 -2.75 -35.96
CA ILE A 350 1.10 -2.99 -34.52
C ILE A 350 2.17 -3.92 -33.95
N LEU A 351 2.80 -4.77 -34.77
CA LEU A 351 3.84 -5.70 -34.32
C LEU A 351 5.18 -5.00 -34.13
N THR A 352 5.52 -4.05 -35.02
CA THR A 352 6.82 -3.37 -35.00
C THR A 352 6.74 -1.92 -34.55
N GLY A 353 5.55 -1.29 -34.57
CA GLY A 353 5.36 0.13 -34.33
C GLY A 353 5.85 1.03 -35.46
N ASP A 354 6.26 0.46 -36.60
CA ASP A 354 6.75 1.24 -37.74
C ASP A 354 5.62 1.76 -38.61
N LYS A 355 5.86 2.85 -39.33
CA LYS A 355 4.92 3.36 -40.32
C LYS A 355 4.84 2.42 -41.49
N ILE A 356 3.62 2.14 -41.94
CA ILE A 356 3.36 1.41 -43.18
C ILE A 356 3.19 2.45 -44.27
N GLU A 357 4.06 2.38 -45.31
CA GLU A 357 3.84 3.14 -46.52
C GLU A 357 2.73 2.50 -47.33
N GLU A 358 1.83 3.32 -47.89
CA GLU A 358 0.61 2.90 -48.57
C GLU A 358 0.83 1.89 -49.72
N LYS A 359 2.06 1.83 -50.24
CA LYS A 359 2.46 0.98 -51.37
C LYS A 359 3.09 -0.37 -51.00
N THR A 360 3.44 -0.58 -49.75
CA THR A 360 4.12 -1.81 -49.29
C THR A 360 3.29 -2.59 -48.28
N MET A 361 2.32 -3.34 -48.77
CA MET A 361 1.57 -4.28 -47.93
C MET A 361 2.37 -5.55 -47.55
N ARG A 362 3.57 -5.71 -47.99
CA ARG A 362 4.48 -6.83 -47.69
C ARG A 362 5.90 -6.34 -47.59
N ILE A 363 6.46 -6.34 -46.41
CA ILE A 363 7.88 -6.31 -46.20
C ILE A 363 8.29 -7.69 -45.70
N ASP A 364 9.12 -8.41 -46.46
CA ASP A 364 9.76 -9.68 -46.09
C ASP A 364 8.84 -10.80 -45.58
N GLY A 365 7.65 -10.97 -46.17
CA GLY A 365 6.74 -12.06 -45.81
C GLY A 365 5.97 -11.87 -44.48
N VAL A 366 6.21 -10.79 -43.77
CA VAL A 366 5.50 -10.49 -42.52
C VAL A 366 4.16 -9.87 -42.86
N THR A 367 3.08 -10.49 -42.35
CA THR A 367 1.72 -9.92 -42.43
C THR A 367 1.67 -8.64 -41.64
N ILE A 368 1.42 -7.52 -42.30
CA ILE A 368 1.20 -6.23 -41.63
C ILE A 368 -0.17 -6.29 -40.95
N LYS A 369 -0.21 -6.15 -39.63
CA LYS A 369 -1.45 -6.03 -38.88
C LYS A 369 -1.66 -4.59 -38.47
N GLN A 370 -2.83 -4.06 -38.80
CA GLN A 370 -3.29 -2.77 -38.30
C GLN A 370 -3.67 -2.91 -36.83
N GLY A 371 -3.51 -1.83 -36.07
CA GLY A 371 -3.94 -1.80 -34.68
C GLY A 371 -5.45 -1.57 -34.56
N PRO A 372 -6.00 -1.80 -33.36
CA PRO A 372 -7.41 -1.59 -33.08
C PRO A 372 -7.79 -0.12 -33.27
N THR A 373 -8.90 0.09 -33.97
CA THR A 373 -9.41 1.43 -34.30
C THR A 373 -10.70 1.79 -33.60
N LYS A 374 -11.34 0.80 -32.94
CA LYS A 374 -12.64 0.93 -32.32
C LYS A 374 -12.61 0.57 -30.85
N LEU A 375 -13.19 1.42 -30.01
CA LEU A 375 -13.57 1.12 -28.64
C LEU A 375 -15.05 0.71 -28.64
N VAL A 376 -15.32 -0.54 -28.36
CA VAL A 376 -16.67 -1.12 -28.38
C VAL A 376 -17.14 -1.38 -26.96
N LEU A 377 -18.24 -0.77 -26.58
CA LEU A 377 -18.84 -0.83 -25.25
C LEU A 377 -20.15 -1.57 -25.31
N ILE A 378 -20.29 -2.68 -24.58
CA ILE A 378 -21.44 -3.57 -24.67
C ILE A 378 -22.18 -3.59 -23.34
N ARG A 379 -23.51 -3.46 -23.41
CA ARG A 379 -24.44 -3.77 -22.33
C ARG A 379 -25.37 -4.89 -22.76
N ALA A 380 -25.47 -5.91 -21.92
CA ALA A 380 -26.29 -7.08 -22.17
C ALA A 380 -26.94 -7.57 -20.89
N ASP A 381 -28.10 -8.23 -21.03
CA ASP A 381 -28.74 -8.87 -19.91
C ASP A 381 -27.84 -9.94 -19.27
N GLN A 382 -27.93 -10.07 -17.95
CA GLN A 382 -27.13 -11.01 -17.17
C GLN A 382 -27.23 -12.46 -17.66
N LYS A 383 -28.39 -12.87 -18.19
CA LYS A 383 -28.64 -14.22 -18.74
C LYS A 383 -27.75 -14.55 -19.94
N TYR A 384 -27.34 -13.54 -20.72
CA TYR A 384 -26.56 -13.73 -21.94
C TYR A 384 -25.06 -13.55 -21.76
N GLN A 385 -24.59 -13.07 -20.60
CA GLN A 385 -23.19 -12.75 -20.38
C GLN A 385 -22.25 -13.92 -20.68
N THR A 386 -22.60 -15.14 -20.24
CA THR A 386 -21.76 -16.32 -20.49
C THR A 386 -21.69 -16.71 -21.97
N ALA A 387 -22.79 -16.49 -22.71
CA ALA A 387 -22.82 -16.74 -24.15
C ALA A 387 -21.96 -15.71 -24.91
N ILE A 388 -22.06 -14.45 -24.53
CA ILE A 388 -21.24 -13.36 -25.08
C ILE A 388 -19.76 -13.60 -24.76
N GLU A 389 -19.40 -14.02 -23.55
CA GLU A 389 -18.01 -14.38 -23.20
C GLU A 389 -17.43 -15.45 -24.13
N LYS A 390 -18.24 -16.44 -24.54
CA LYS A 390 -17.80 -17.44 -25.52
C LYS A 390 -17.52 -16.84 -26.90
N LYS A 391 -18.33 -15.85 -27.34
CA LYS A 391 -18.10 -15.12 -28.58
C LYS A 391 -16.83 -14.24 -28.46
N MET A 392 -16.65 -13.56 -27.32
CA MET A 392 -15.44 -12.76 -27.06
C MET A 392 -14.14 -13.58 -27.07
N LYS A 393 -14.15 -14.84 -26.67
CA LYS A 393 -13.02 -15.75 -26.80
C LYS A 393 -12.66 -16.07 -28.26
N LYS A 394 -13.60 -15.92 -29.20
CA LYS A 394 -13.28 -15.99 -30.63
C LYS A 394 -12.57 -14.73 -31.08
N LEU A 395 -13.01 -13.55 -30.62
CA LEU A 395 -12.33 -12.28 -30.85
C LEU A 395 -10.86 -12.35 -30.38
N GLU A 396 -10.61 -12.87 -29.18
CA GLU A 396 -9.28 -13.01 -28.60
C GLU A 396 -8.32 -13.82 -29.49
N LYS A 397 -8.82 -14.82 -30.19
CA LYS A 397 -7.99 -15.61 -31.11
C LYS A 397 -7.50 -14.78 -32.31
N ASN A 398 -8.23 -13.76 -32.71
CA ASN A 398 -7.82 -12.86 -33.79
C ASN A 398 -6.80 -11.83 -33.33
N HIS A 399 -6.75 -11.56 -32.01
CA HIS A 399 -5.92 -10.53 -31.36
C HIS A 399 -4.81 -11.09 -30.45
N THR A 400 -4.26 -12.25 -30.79
CA THR A 400 -3.22 -12.93 -30.00
C THR A 400 -1.94 -12.12 -29.82
N TYR A 401 -1.68 -11.17 -30.73
CA TYR A 401 -0.49 -10.31 -30.67
C TYR A 401 -0.52 -9.30 -29.51
N GLU A 402 -1.68 -8.95 -29.00
CA GLU A 402 -1.79 -8.01 -27.87
C GLU A 402 -1.19 -8.62 -26.59
N ALA A 403 -1.38 -9.90 -26.38
CA ALA A 403 -0.82 -10.63 -25.25
C ALA A 403 0.66 -10.97 -25.36
N GLN A 404 1.28 -10.83 -26.54
CA GLN A 404 2.69 -11.17 -26.74
C GLN A 404 3.64 -10.22 -25.99
N TYR A 405 3.27 -8.94 -25.86
CA TYR A 405 4.11 -7.91 -25.26
C TYR A 405 3.76 -7.63 -23.81
N ASP A 406 2.52 -7.82 -23.43
CA ASP A 406 2.05 -7.70 -22.05
C ASP A 406 0.88 -8.67 -21.85
N SER A 407 1.09 -9.72 -21.08
CA SER A 407 0.07 -10.73 -20.78
C SER A 407 -1.13 -10.17 -20.01
N GLU A 408 -1.07 -8.93 -19.56
CA GLU A 408 -2.14 -8.25 -18.84
C GLU A 408 -3.03 -7.43 -19.77
N VAL A 409 -2.60 -7.12 -20.99
CA VAL A 409 -3.39 -6.38 -22.00
C VAL A 409 -4.21 -7.38 -22.81
N HIS A 410 -5.53 -7.20 -22.80
CA HIS A 410 -6.48 -8.03 -23.51
C HIS A 410 -7.29 -7.18 -24.50
N CYS A 411 -7.75 -7.78 -25.60
CA CYS A 411 -8.63 -7.10 -26.54
C CYS A 411 -10.06 -6.91 -26.00
N TRP A 412 -10.43 -7.60 -24.93
CA TRP A 412 -11.72 -7.42 -24.27
C TRP A 412 -11.64 -7.64 -22.76
N TYR A 413 -12.55 -7.02 -22.04
CA TYR A 413 -12.66 -7.09 -20.59
C TYR A 413 -14.12 -7.32 -20.19
N SER A 414 -14.37 -8.21 -19.22
CA SER A 414 -15.68 -8.50 -18.67
C SER A 414 -15.85 -7.85 -17.30
N LYS A 415 -16.94 -7.11 -17.12
CA LYS A 415 -17.35 -6.57 -15.81
C LYS A 415 -17.48 -7.66 -14.76
N LYS A 416 -18.11 -8.78 -15.11
CA LYS A 416 -18.34 -9.90 -14.20
C LYS A 416 -17.02 -10.46 -13.67
N THR A 417 -16.06 -10.68 -14.54
CA THR A 417 -14.73 -11.16 -14.15
C THR A 417 -14.01 -10.13 -13.31
N ALA A 418 -13.95 -8.88 -13.76
CA ALA A 418 -13.26 -7.80 -13.04
C ALA A 418 -13.86 -7.53 -11.65
N VAL A 419 -15.20 -7.54 -11.52
CA VAL A 419 -15.87 -7.39 -10.21
C VAL A 419 -15.59 -8.57 -9.30
N ASN A 420 -15.59 -9.81 -9.81
CA ASN A 420 -15.28 -10.99 -9.01
C ASN A 420 -13.81 -10.98 -8.55
N ASP A 421 -12.88 -10.60 -9.41
CA ASP A 421 -11.46 -10.48 -9.07
C ASP A 421 -11.24 -9.44 -7.98
N LEU A 422 -11.86 -8.27 -8.10
CA LEU A 422 -11.81 -7.23 -7.07
C LEU A 422 -12.41 -7.69 -5.74
N LYS A 423 -13.58 -8.34 -5.77
CA LYS A 423 -14.20 -8.88 -4.55
C LYS A 423 -13.32 -9.94 -3.90
N THR A 424 -12.72 -10.80 -4.70
CA THR A 424 -11.78 -11.82 -4.22
C THR A 424 -10.55 -11.19 -3.61
N GLU A 425 -9.96 -10.20 -4.30
CA GLU A 425 -8.81 -9.45 -3.80
C GLU A 425 -9.12 -8.74 -2.47
N TYR A 426 -10.25 -8.06 -2.37
CA TYR A 426 -10.66 -7.38 -1.14
C TYR A 426 -10.93 -8.36 0.01
N THR A 427 -11.58 -9.47 -0.27
CA THR A 427 -11.84 -10.51 0.74
C THR A 427 -10.54 -11.13 1.23
N MET A 428 -9.62 -11.49 0.33
CA MET A 428 -8.32 -12.02 0.68
C MET A 428 -7.49 -11.02 1.49
N LYS A 429 -7.46 -9.76 1.07
CA LYS A 429 -6.79 -8.70 1.84
C LYS A 429 -7.36 -8.57 3.24
N LEU A 430 -8.68 -8.59 3.38
CA LEU A 430 -9.34 -8.48 4.68
C LEU A 430 -8.99 -9.67 5.58
N ILE A 431 -9.04 -10.89 5.08
CA ILE A 431 -8.71 -12.11 5.83
C ILE A 431 -7.25 -12.08 6.30
N ILE A 432 -6.31 -11.85 5.37
CA ILE A 432 -4.87 -11.84 5.67
C ILE A 432 -4.55 -10.75 6.70
N ASN A 433 -5.07 -9.55 6.48
CA ASN A 433 -4.78 -8.42 7.37
C ASN A 433 -5.41 -8.59 8.75
N THR A 434 -6.61 -9.18 8.84
CA THR A 434 -7.24 -9.52 10.13
C THR A 434 -6.41 -10.55 10.87
N PHE A 435 -5.91 -11.58 10.18
CA PHE A 435 -5.03 -12.58 10.78
C PHE A 435 -3.73 -11.95 11.32
N VAL A 436 -3.09 -11.08 10.53
CA VAL A 436 -1.88 -10.36 10.94
C VAL A 436 -2.17 -9.47 12.17
N LEU A 437 -3.28 -8.74 12.17
CA LEU A 437 -3.68 -7.91 13.30
C LEU A 437 -3.84 -8.74 14.58
N LEU A 438 -4.59 -9.85 14.50
CA LEU A 438 -4.81 -10.73 15.64
C LEU A 438 -3.48 -11.29 16.16
N THR A 439 -2.62 -11.77 15.28
CA THR A 439 -1.32 -12.33 15.65
C THR A 439 -0.43 -11.28 16.33
N MET A 440 -0.34 -10.06 15.76
CA MET A 440 0.45 -8.98 16.35
C MET A 440 -0.13 -8.50 17.68
N THR A 441 -1.45 -8.43 17.80
CA THR A 441 -2.14 -8.05 19.04
C THR A 441 -1.87 -9.08 20.13
N ILE A 442 -2.07 -10.37 19.85
CA ILE A 442 -1.81 -11.45 20.81
C ILE A 442 -0.33 -11.44 21.25
N SER A 443 0.59 -11.25 20.28
CA SER A 443 2.02 -11.16 20.59
C SER A 443 2.35 -9.97 21.50
N GLY A 444 1.71 -8.82 21.28
CA GLY A 444 1.84 -7.65 22.17
C GLY A 444 1.32 -7.92 23.59
N LEU A 445 0.13 -8.51 23.71
CA LEU A 445 -0.45 -8.89 25.00
C LEU A 445 0.41 -9.94 25.73
N PHE A 446 0.94 -10.90 24.98
CA PHE A 446 1.85 -11.93 25.51
C PHE A 446 3.16 -11.31 26.01
N LEU A 447 3.73 -10.35 25.26
CA LEU A 447 4.91 -9.62 25.69
C LEU A 447 4.68 -8.85 27.01
N MET A 448 3.51 -8.20 27.15
CA MET A 448 3.11 -7.55 28.40
C MET A 448 3.03 -8.55 29.56
N TYR A 449 2.45 -9.72 29.31
CA TYR A 449 2.32 -10.78 30.30
C TYR A 449 3.69 -11.31 30.75
N ILE A 450 4.56 -11.69 29.81
CA ILE A 450 5.90 -12.20 30.11
C ILE A 450 6.73 -11.18 30.88
N LYS A 451 6.72 -9.91 30.46
CA LYS A 451 7.42 -8.84 31.17
C LYS A 451 6.94 -8.71 32.61
N SER A 452 5.65 -8.78 32.80
CA SER A 452 5.03 -8.67 34.14
C SER A 452 5.38 -9.85 35.04
N LEU A 453 5.44 -11.07 34.48
CA LEU A 453 5.85 -12.28 35.20
C LEU A 453 7.35 -12.25 35.55
N SER A 454 8.20 -11.87 34.62
CA SER A 454 9.67 -11.83 34.85
C SER A 454 10.06 -10.90 35.99
N GLU A 455 9.26 -9.88 36.28
CA GLU A 455 9.50 -8.94 37.38
C GLU A 455 8.74 -9.27 38.66
N MET A 456 7.96 -10.35 38.68
CA MET A 456 7.08 -10.68 39.80
C MET A 456 7.83 -10.92 41.12
N SER A 457 8.98 -11.63 41.06
CA SER A 457 9.80 -11.90 42.25
C SER A 457 10.36 -10.62 42.85
N ASP A 458 10.86 -9.71 42.01
CA ASP A 458 11.41 -8.43 42.45
C ASP A 458 10.33 -7.54 43.06
N LYS A 459 9.14 -7.52 42.45
CA LYS A 459 7.98 -6.76 42.96
C LYS A 459 7.51 -7.29 44.33
N LYS A 460 7.51 -8.63 44.50
CA LYS A 460 7.18 -9.26 45.81
C LYS A 460 8.23 -8.93 46.88
N ALA A 461 9.51 -9.08 46.56
CA ALA A 461 10.60 -8.76 47.50
C ALA A 461 10.55 -7.28 47.92
N ARG A 462 10.30 -6.37 46.95
CA ARG A 462 10.15 -4.94 47.24
C ARG A 462 8.92 -4.64 48.08
N ALA A 463 7.78 -5.25 47.79
CA ALA A 463 6.55 -5.05 48.58
C ALA A 463 6.75 -5.54 50.02
N LYS A 464 7.43 -6.69 50.23
CA LYS A 464 7.80 -7.20 51.56
C LYS A 464 8.74 -6.23 52.30
N PHE A 465 9.76 -5.71 51.61
CA PHE A 465 10.67 -4.73 52.19
C PHE A 465 9.93 -3.44 52.62
N LEU A 466 9.06 -2.89 51.76
CA LEU A 466 8.29 -1.69 52.07
C LEU A 466 7.27 -1.94 53.19
N LYS A 467 6.74 -3.16 53.33
CA LYS A 467 5.92 -3.57 54.45
C LYS A 467 6.71 -3.54 55.76
N CYS A 468 7.94 -4.06 55.75
CA CYS A 468 8.83 -4.02 56.93
C CYS A 468 9.25 -2.59 57.31
N MET A 469 9.29 -1.67 56.36
CA MET A 469 9.54 -0.22 56.59
C MET A 469 8.28 0.54 57.09
N GLY A 470 7.18 -0.14 57.36
CA GLY A 470 5.95 0.47 57.86
C GLY A 470 5.06 1.13 56.82
N MET A 471 5.32 0.95 55.54
CA MET A 471 4.48 1.54 54.48
C MET A 471 3.09 0.92 54.43
N ARG A 472 2.04 1.73 54.36
CA ARG A 472 0.66 1.27 54.32
C ARG A 472 0.37 0.49 53.02
N LYS A 473 -0.55 -0.48 53.09
CA LYS A 473 -0.95 -1.31 51.94
C LYS A 473 -1.42 -0.46 50.73
N GLN A 474 -2.24 0.57 51.03
CA GLN A 474 -2.75 1.47 49.97
C GLN A 474 -1.63 2.20 49.22
N GLU A 475 -0.59 2.64 49.95
CA GLU A 475 0.56 3.32 49.34
C GLU A 475 1.39 2.38 48.48
N ARG A 476 1.62 1.14 48.96
CA ARG A 476 2.36 0.11 48.18
C ARG A 476 1.60 -0.25 46.89
N VAL A 477 0.26 -0.44 46.99
CA VAL A 477 -0.61 -0.69 45.84
C VAL A 477 -0.58 0.48 44.85
N SER A 478 -0.65 1.72 45.36
CA SER A 478 -0.57 2.93 44.52
C SER A 478 0.78 3.03 43.78
N LEU A 479 1.89 2.73 44.45
CA LEU A 479 3.22 2.66 43.85
C LEU A 479 3.30 1.62 42.72
N LEU A 480 2.79 0.40 42.99
CA LEU A 480 2.77 -0.67 42.03
C LEU A 480 1.90 -0.35 40.81
N LYS A 481 0.72 0.26 41.03
CA LYS A 481 -0.16 0.73 39.96
C LYS A 481 0.57 1.74 39.05
N ARG A 482 1.19 2.77 39.64
CA ARG A 482 1.93 3.79 38.85
C ARG A 482 3.03 3.17 38.02
N GLU A 483 3.80 2.22 38.58
CA GLU A 483 4.83 1.51 37.84
C GLU A 483 4.27 0.75 36.64
N LEU A 484 3.20 -0.04 36.85
CA LEU A 484 2.55 -0.79 35.78
C LEU A 484 2.00 0.14 34.70
N TYR A 485 1.38 1.25 35.08
CA TYR A 485 0.88 2.23 34.13
C TYR A 485 1.99 2.79 33.24
N TYR A 486 3.16 3.12 33.77
CA TYR A 486 4.28 3.59 32.94
C TYR A 486 4.69 2.58 31.87
N PHE A 487 4.70 1.29 32.22
CA PHE A 487 5.08 0.22 31.29
C PHE A 487 4.06 0.01 30.18
N TYR A 488 2.79 0.28 30.43
CA TYR A 488 1.74 0.10 29.43
C TYR A 488 1.48 1.38 28.61
N TRP A 489 1.47 2.52 29.26
CA TRP A 489 1.17 3.80 28.62
C TRP A 489 2.27 4.33 27.71
N LEU A 490 3.51 4.15 28.08
CA LEU A 490 4.62 4.73 27.32
C LEU A 490 4.71 4.16 25.89
N PRO A 491 4.66 2.83 25.67
CA PRO A 491 4.61 2.27 24.32
C PRO A 491 3.40 2.75 23.52
N GLU A 492 2.22 2.84 24.13
CA GLU A 492 1.01 3.31 23.48
C GLU A 492 1.13 4.77 23.03
N LEU A 493 1.62 5.65 23.88
CA LEU A 493 1.82 7.05 23.55
C LEU A 493 2.80 7.21 22.38
N ILE A 494 3.88 6.45 22.38
CA ILE A 494 4.85 6.44 21.27
C ILE A 494 4.18 5.90 20.01
N THR A 495 3.39 4.84 20.11
CA THR A 495 2.64 4.25 18.98
C THR A 495 1.71 5.29 18.36
N ILE A 496 0.97 6.04 19.17
CA ILE A 496 0.10 7.14 18.71
C ILE A 496 0.87 8.13 17.84
N VAL A 497 1.97 8.64 18.40
CA VAL A 497 2.78 9.67 17.71
C VAL A 497 3.37 9.11 16.41
N VAL A 498 3.95 7.92 16.45
CA VAL A 498 4.56 7.28 15.28
C VAL A 498 3.52 7.00 14.20
N THR A 499 2.37 6.41 14.58
CA THR A 499 1.28 6.13 13.63
C THR A 499 0.75 7.42 13.00
N ALA A 500 0.57 8.49 13.77
CA ALA A 500 0.13 9.78 13.24
C ALA A 500 1.12 10.36 12.22
N ILE A 501 2.43 10.31 12.50
CA ILE A 501 3.48 10.80 11.61
C ILE A 501 3.50 9.99 10.30
N PHE A 502 3.50 8.66 10.39
CA PHE A 502 3.51 7.80 9.20
C PHE A 502 2.21 7.91 8.39
N THR A 503 1.06 8.06 9.05
CA THR A 503 -0.21 8.32 8.37
C THR A 503 -0.16 9.63 7.57
N ALA A 504 0.34 10.70 8.17
CA ALA A 504 0.49 11.98 7.47
C ALA A 504 1.47 11.88 6.29
N ALA A 505 2.59 11.17 6.48
CA ALA A 505 3.56 10.91 5.42
C ALA A 505 2.96 10.09 4.28
N THR A 506 2.17 9.05 4.60
CA THR A 506 1.49 8.21 3.59
C THR A 506 0.43 8.99 2.82
N PHE A 507 -0.35 9.85 3.49
CA PHE A 507 -1.31 10.72 2.79
C PHE A 507 -0.63 11.64 1.78
N HIS A 508 0.56 12.09 2.10
CA HIS A 508 1.34 12.91 1.17
C HIS A 508 1.92 12.06 0.03
N ALA A 509 2.56 10.94 0.35
CA ALA A 509 3.16 10.05 -0.63
C ALA A 509 2.14 9.50 -1.63
N ARG A 510 0.92 9.20 -1.17
CA ARG A 510 -0.19 8.71 -2.00
C ARG A 510 -1.08 9.80 -2.58
N MET A 511 -0.75 11.07 -2.37
CA MET A 511 -1.49 12.24 -2.87
C MET A 511 -3.01 12.19 -2.58
N TYR A 512 -3.41 11.65 -1.43
CA TYR A 512 -4.82 11.58 -1.08
C TYR A 512 -5.48 12.96 -1.05
N THR A 513 -6.65 13.08 -1.68
CA THR A 513 -7.47 14.29 -1.65
C THR A 513 -7.97 14.58 -0.23
N HIS A 514 -8.37 15.81 0.04
CA HIS A 514 -8.89 16.20 1.36
C HIS A 514 -10.11 15.37 1.78
N ALA A 515 -11.03 15.08 0.85
CA ALA A 515 -12.21 14.26 1.10
C ALA A 515 -11.83 12.82 1.51
N VAL A 516 -10.89 12.21 0.81
CA VAL A 516 -10.38 10.86 1.11
C VAL A 516 -9.68 10.82 2.46
N ARG A 517 -8.89 11.85 2.81
CA ARG A 517 -8.23 11.93 4.14
C ARG A 517 -9.26 11.97 5.27
N ILE A 518 -10.33 12.76 5.13
CA ILE A 518 -11.38 12.85 6.15
C ILE A 518 -12.12 11.51 6.27
N ALA A 519 -12.52 10.90 5.16
CA ALA A 519 -13.18 9.60 5.17
C ALA A 519 -12.30 8.54 5.83
N TRP A 520 -11.01 8.51 5.47
CA TRP A 520 -10.04 7.61 6.06
C TRP A 520 -9.90 7.81 7.58
N LEU A 521 -9.74 9.05 8.04
CA LEU A 521 -9.60 9.37 9.46
C LEU A 521 -10.83 8.97 10.27
N LYS A 522 -12.03 9.16 9.75
CA LYS A 522 -13.27 8.74 10.44
C LYS A 522 -13.25 7.24 10.76
N HIS A 523 -12.91 6.39 9.79
CA HIS A 523 -12.82 4.95 10.00
C HIS A 523 -11.62 4.54 10.87
N ALA A 524 -10.48 5.19 10.67
CA ALA A 524 -9.27 4.91 11.40
C ALA A 524 -9.39 5.18 12.90
N VAL A 525 -10.04 6.28 13.29
CA VAL A 525 -10.27 6.63 14.71
C VAL A 525 -11.04 5.53 15.43
N TRP A 526 -12.09 4.98 14.82
CA TRP A 526 -12.87 3.90 15.42
C TRP A 526 -12.06 2.61 15.62
N ILE A 527 -11.34 2.17 14.59
CA ILE A 527 -10.50 0.97 14.66
C ILE A 527 -9.42 1.16 15.72
N TRP A 528 -8.83 2.34 15.76
CA TRP A 528 -7.78 2.65 16.72
C TRP A 528 -8.30 2.68 18.16
N PHE A 529 -9.46 3.28 18.38
CA PHE A 529 -10.13 3.28 19.67
C PHE A 529 -10.43 1.84 20.16
N MET A 530 -10.94 0.98 19.28
CA MET A 530 -11.16 -0.44 19.61
C MET A 530 -9.86 -1.15 19.98
N TYR A 531 -8.78 -0.93 19.23
CA TYR A 531 -7.48 -1.51 19.52
C TYR A 531 -6.96 -1.08 20.91
N LEU A 532 -7.01 0.20 21.21
CA LEU A 532 -6.65 0.74 22.53
C LEU A 532 -7.50 0.15 23.64
N ALA A 533 -8.80 0.02 23.44
CA ALA A 533 -9.69 -0.56 24.44
C ALA A 533 -9.31 -2.01 24.79
N ILE A 534 -8.91 -2.82 23.80
CA ILE A 534 -8.41 -4.19 24.00
C ILE A 534 -7.12 -4.17 24.82
N GLN A 535 -6.14 -3.34 24.43
CA GLN A 535 -4.86 -3.23 25.13
C GLN A 535 -5.07 -2.77 26.60
N TRP A 536 -5.91 -1.79 26.81
CA TRP A 536 -6.21 -1.28 28.13
C TRP A 536 -6.99 -2.26 29.00
N GLY A 537 -7.98 -2.93 28.44
CA GLY A 537 -8.71 -3.98 29.12
C GLY A 537 -7.76 -5.07 29.62
N PHE A 538 -6.84 -5.51 28.76
CA PHE A 538 -5.85 -6.51 29.15
C PHE A 538 -4.86 -5.98 30.21
N ALA A 539 -4.34 -4.77 30.04
CA ALA A 539 -3.45 -4.13 31.00
C ALA A 539 -4.10 -3.99 32.39
N TRP A 540 -5.39 -3.68 32.43
CA TRP A 540 -6.17 -3.59 33.67
C TRP A 540 -6.35 -4.95 34.34
N ILE A 541 -6.71 -6.00 33.59
CA ILE A 541 -6.84 -7.38 34.09
C ILE A 541 -5.48 -7.85 34.64
N LEU A 542 -4.42 -7.67 33.86
CA LEU A 542 -3.07 -8.06 34.23
C LEU A 542 -2.57 -7.28 35.46
N GLY A 543 -2.86 -5.99 35.53
CA GLY A 543 -2.55 -5.16 36.68
C GLY A 543 -3.21 -5.65 37.97
N ARG A 544 -4.50 -6.00 37.91
CA ARG A 544 -5.23 -6.59 39.06
C ARG A 544 -4.63 -7.94 39.48
N PHE A 545 -4.30 -8.80 38.50
CA PHE A 545 -3.68 -10.09 38.78
C PHE A 545 -2.32 -9.93 39.47
N ILE A 546 -1.46 -9.02 39.00
CA ILE A 546 -0.16 -8.75 39.60
C ILE A 546 -0.30 -8.22 41.02
N ILE A 547 -1.19 -7.23 41.25
CA ILE A 547 -1.41 -6.64 42.57
C ILE A 547 -1.88 -7.71 43.57
N ARG A 548 -2.83 -8.57 43.20
CA ARG A 548 -3.28 -9.69 44.02
C ARG A 548 -2.17 -10.68 44.38
N LYS A 549 -1.28 -11.00 43.38
CA LYS A 549 -0.16 -11.92 43.62
C LYS A 549 1.00 -11.32 44.43
N VAL A 550 1.20 -10.00 44.37
CA VAL A 550 2.29 -9.31 45.08
C VAL A 550 1.89 -9.02 46.52
N GLU A 551 0.69 -8.51 46.77
CA GLU A 551 0.23 -8.14 48.11
C GLU A 551 -0.40 -9.29 48.92
N GLY A 552 -0.68 -10.43 48.23
CA GLY A 552 -1.37 -11.56 48.85
C GLY A 552 -2.88 -11.35 48.98
N LYS A 553 -3.64 -12.44 49.17
CA LYS A 553 -4.93 -12.38 49.84
C LYS A 553 -4.55 -12.21 51.32
N ASP A 554 -5.01 -11.16 51.97
CA ASP A 554 -5.01 -11.14 53.44
C ASP A 554 -5.91 -12.31 53.86
N GLU A 555 -5.32 -13.34 54.43
CA GLU A 555 -6.03 -14.23 55.36
C GLU A 555 -6.36 -13.44 56.61
#